data_5486bb3c7c6af1cb00f21856202aec49
#
_entry.id   5486bb3c7c6af1cb00f21856202aec49
#
_cell.length_a   1.000
_cell.length_b   1.000
_cell.length_c   1.000
_cell.angle_alpha   90.00
_cell.angle_beta   90.00
_cell.angle_gamma   90.00
#
_symmetry.space_group_name_H-M   'P 1'
#
loop_
_entity.id
_entity.type
_entity.pdbx_description
1 polymer ?
#
loop_
_entity_poly.entity_id
_entity_poly.type
_entity_poly.pdbx_seq_one_letter_code
_entity_poly.pdbx_strand_id
1 'polypeptide(L)'
;MSSHEEPVAAALVAFLESEGAAGLPHGRGRTLLDHLRETCAIVQRWGQPVWLQRAALIHSVYGTESYAPQLVSTARRAEVAAAAGGQAERLAYLFSATPRRPLFAGMHLWARELPSRSTDDDSDPPTRSELDALVLLHMANLAEQARSADGSPGLWLAQIRELADLLIDSGAITPPLFTAQLAAFDPAEESLARRAYLDGIGEGDALGTSALALAAAICPVVPEPCLRLAGSARRDGDEASARSWAAQARRRLGVLGTTWDKRLSFEECTAMIDGLERSPDEAGPRTPRALAPPDDYATRRRFHRYVEGFDGDGGSSSGMIYPDLPSRPWHDPRDFPLVGYLETHFEEIREEITALGETQFQRESERIGRTGDWDVAFLYERGRRHDEVCVACPVTTHGIETYPTIRTMAGLIYVSRLRAETHVAAHRGPTNLRVRCHLAVKVPDGDCALRVGEETRRWEEGKCLVFDDYFEHEAWNHSAADRIVLIVDLWHPALSATEVALLEGLHGYAFLHARRLGRYWAANARAAEQARHAPA
;
A
#
# COMPACT_ATOMS: atom_id res chain seq x y z
N MET A 1 28.26 -21.47 -8.81
CA MET A 1 29.19 -20.78 -7.88
C MET A 1 30.61 -21.21 -8.22
N SER A 2 31.52 -20.29 -8.48
CA SER A 2 32.89 -20.66 -8.79
C SER A 2 33.62 -21.02 -7.48
N SER A 3 34.53 -21.99 -7.52
CA SER A 3 35.26 -22.53 -6.37
C SER A 3 36.15 -21.52 -5.62
N HIS A 4 36.21 -20.27 -6.05
CA HIS A 4 36.98 -19.18 -5.42
C HIS A 4 36.11 -18.24 -4.55
N GLU A 5 34.79 -18.30 -4.60
CA GLU A 5 33.87 -17.37 -3.89
C GLU A 5 33.55 -17.84 -2.49
N GLU A 6 33.48 -19.16 -2.26
CA GLU A 6 33.22 -19.77 -0.96
C GLU A 6 34.27 -19.45 0.12
N PRO A 7 35.58 -19.44 -0.19
CA PRO A 7 36.61 -19.12 0.80
C PRO A 7 36.59 -17.67 1.30
N VAL A 8 36.16 -16.71 0.46
CA VAL A 8 36.18 -15.27 0.83
C VAL A 8 35.02 -14.92 1.76
N ALA A 9 33.85 -15.51 1.56
CA ALA A 9 32.73 -15.34 2.50
C ALA A 9 33.06 -15.93 3.88
N ALA A 10 33.73 -17.09 3.93
CA ALA A 10 34.18 -17.71 5.16
C ALA A 10 35.22 -16.86 5.92
N ALA A 11 36.17 -16.25 5.20
CA ALA A 11 37.17 -15.37 5.81
C ALA A 11 36.55 -14.10 6.40
N LEU A 12 35.56 -13.52 5.71
CA LEU A 12 34.85 -12.34 6.21
C LEU A 12 33.97 -12.67 7.44
N VAL A 13 33.35 -13.84 7.45
CA VAL A 13 32.60 -14.33 8.63
C VAL A 13 33.55 -14.54 9.81
N ALA A 14 34.73 -15.14 9.61
CA ALA A 14 35.72 -15.30 10.66
C ALA A 14 36.20 -13.96 11.21
N PHE A 15 36.36 -12.95 10.35
CA PHE A 15 36.65 -11.58 10.78
C PHE A 15 35.57 -11.04 11.70
N LEU A 16 34.28 -11.14 11.31
CA LEU A 16 33.16 -10.69 12.13
C LEU A 16 33.05 -11.43 13.47
N GLU A 17 33.34 -12.72 13.48
CA GLU A 17 33.40 -13.53 14.70
C GLU A 17 34.53 -13.07 15.63
N SER A 18 35.71 -12.77 15.08
CA SER A 18 36.83 -12.25 15.85
C SER A 18 36.57 -10.87 16.45
N GLU A 19 35.75 -10.05 15.80
CA GLU A 19 35.31 -8.76 16.33
C GLU A 19 34.13 -8.88 17.31
N GLY A 20 33.59 -10.09 17.54
CA GLY A 20 32.58 -10.37 18.56
C GLY A 20 31.12 -10.30 18.06
N ALA A 21 30.87 -10.32 16.74
CA ALA A 21 29.51 -10.24 16.18
C ALA A 21 28.58 -11.35 16.69
N ALA A 22 29.11 -12.53 17.01
CA ALA A 22 28.35 -13.66 17.57
C ALA A 22 27.90 -13.42 19.03
N GLY A 23 28.52 -12.49 19.74
CA GLY A 23 28.16 -12.15 21.12
C GLY A 23 27.22 -10.96 21.25
N LEU A 24 26.98 -10.18 20.18
CA LEU A 24 26.12 -9.00 20.21
C LEU A 24 24.67 -9.36 19.96
N PRO A 25 23.74 -9.07 20.90
CA PRO A 25 22.32 -9.33 20.72
C PRO A 25 21.75 -8.48 19.56
N HIS A 26 20.96 -9.10 18.69
CA HIS A 26 20.26 -8.41 17.61
C HIS A 26 18.82 -8.94 17.49
N GLY A 27 17.89 -8.27 18.14
CA GLY A 27 16.52 -8.74 18.25
C GLY A 27 16.33 -9.93 19.20
N ARG A 28 15.18 -10.59 19.14
CA ARG A 28 14.80 -11.65 20.08
C ARG A 28 15.57 -12.94 19.80
N GLY A 29 16.55 -13.27 20.64
CA GLY A 29 17.25 -14.56 20.65
C GLY A 29 18.22 -14.77 19.48
N ARG A 30 18.56 -13.73 18.71
CA ARG A 30 19.52 -13.77 17.59
C ARG A 30 20.71 -12.87 17.87
N THR A 31 21.80 -13.15 17.20
CA THR A 31 23.03 -12.35 17.26
C THR A 31 23.12 -11.40 16.06
N LEU A 32 24.00 -10.41 16.16
CA LEU A 32 24.32 -9.55 15.01
C LEU A 32 24.85 -10.38 13.84
N LEU A 33 25.65 -11.42 14.11
CA LEU A 33 26.19 -12.27 13.06
C LEU A 33 25.07 -13.02 12.31
N ASP A 34 24.04 -13.52 13.01
CA ASP A 34 22.90 -14.18 12.38
C ASP A 34 22.15 -13.22 11.44
N HIS A 35 21.93 -11.98 11.89
CA HIS A 35 21.32 -10.94 11.09
C HIS A 35 22.14 -10.61 9.83
N LEU A 36 23.44 -10.42 9.97
CA LEU A 36 24.34 -10.10 8.87
C LEU A 36 24.39 -11.24 7.83
N ARG A 37 24.46 -12.49 8.30
CA ARG A 37 24.45 -13.67 7.42
C ARG A 37 23.15 -13.79 6.64
N GLU A 38 22.01 -13.63 7.30
CA GLU A 38 20.70 -13.75 6.60
C GLU A 38 20.47 -12.59 5.63
N THR A 39 20.85 -11.37 6.00
CA THR A 39 20.78 -10.23 5.06
C THR A 39 21.65 -10.48 3.82
N CYS A 40 22.86 -11.02 4.00
CA CYS A 40 23.74 -11.40 2.89
C CYS A 40 23.11 -12.50 2.03
N ALA A 41 22.51 -13.53 2.65
CA ALA A 41 21.84 -14.62 1.95
C ALA A 41 20.64 -14.12 1.10
N ILE A 42 19.87 -13.16 1.61
CA ILE A 42 18.79 -12.51 0.87
C ILE A 42 19.35 -11.80 -0.37
N VAL A 43 20.40 -10.98 -0.19
CA VAL A 43 21.06 -10.26 -1.30
C VAL A 43 21.61 -11.23 -2.35
N GLN A 44 22.16 -12.38 -1.91
CA GLN A 44 22.63 -13.45 -2.78
C GLN A 44 21.47 -14.10 -3.56
N ARG A 45 20.37 -14.46 -2.89
CA ARG A 45 19.18 -15.05 -3.52
C ARG A 45 18.52 -14.10 -4.52
N TRP A 46 18.65 -12.77 -4.31
CA TRP A 46 18.24 -11.74 -5.28
C TRP A 46 19.21 -11.58 -6.46
N GLY A 47 20.23 -12.44 -6.57
CA GLY A 47 21.16 -12.45 -7.71
C GLY A 47 22.09 -11.24 -7.77
N GLN A 48 22.35 -10.58 -6.66
CA GLN A 48 23.17 -9.38 -6.63
C GLN A 48 24.69 -9.67 -6.76
N PRO A 49 25.49 -8.71 -7.22
CA PRO A 49 26.92 -8.92 -7.38
C PRO A 49 27.63 -9.17 -6.03
N VAL A 50 28.76 -9.91 -6.08
CA VAL A 50 29.48 -10.38 -4.89
C VAL A 50 29.90 -9.24 -3.95
N TRP A 51 30.30 -8.09 -4.51
CA TRP A 51 30.67 -6.95 -3.67
C TRP A 51 29.48 -6.45 -2.80
N LEU A 52 28.24 -6.50 -3.34
CA LEU A 52 27.05 -6.09 -2.61
C LEU A 52 26.65 -7.15 -1.57
N GLN A 53 26.85 -8.44 -1.86
CA GLN A 53 26.70 -9.51 -0.88
C GLN A 53 27.66 -9.33 0.30
N ARG A 54 28.92 -8.96 0.04
CA ARG A 54 29.90 -8.61 1.10
C ARG A 54 29.48 -7.37 1.88
N ALA A 55 28.99 -6.35 1.19
CA ALA A 55 28.46 -5.16 1.85
C ALA A 55 27.29 -5.51 2.78
N ALA A 56 26.39 -6.39 2.35
CA ALA A 56 25.29 -6.88 3.19
C ALA A 56 25.80 -7.63 4.44
N LEU A 57 26.89 -8.38 4.32
CA LEU A 57 27.48 -9.09 5.47
C LEU A 57 28.14 -8.15 6.50
N ILE A 58 28.47 -6.91 6.11
CA ILE A 58 29.13 -5.95 7.01
C ILE A 58 28.33 -4.65 7.23
N HIS A 59 27.09 -4.54 6.74
CA HIS A 59 26.35 -3.28 6.66
C HIS A 59 26.11 -2.58 8.01
N SER A 60 26.12 -3.32 9.11
CA SER A 60 25.89 -2.79 10.46
C SER A 60 27.15 -2.75 11.35
N VAL A 61 28.34 -3.02 10.80
CA VAL A 61 29.58 -3.08 11.62
C VAL A 61 29.93 -1.75 12.28
N TYR A 62 29.56 -0.63 11.69
CA TYR A 62 29.77 0.71 12.24
C TYR A 62 28.58 1.23 13.07
N GLY A 63 27.61 0.38 13.37
CA GLY A 63 26.33 0.79 13.94
C GLY A 63 25.43 1.45 12.90
N THR A 64 24.17 1.69 13.26
CA THR A 64 23.18 2.33 12.38
C THR A 64 22.32 3.30 13.18
N GLU A 65 21.47 4.08 12.50
CA GLU A 65 20.49 4.96 13.14
C GLU A 65 19.56 4.21 14.14
N SER A 66 19.25 2.94 13.84
CA SER A 66 18.34 2.10 14.64
C SER A 66 19.07 1.09 15.54
N TYR A 67 20.38 0.91 15.36
CA TYR A 67 21.20 -0.04 16.12
C TYR A 67 22.53 0.62 16.47
N ALA A 68 22.60 1.17 17.68
CA ALA A 68 23.74 1.97 18.16
C ALA A 68 25.06 1.19 18.41
N PRO A 69 25.06 -0.13 18.77
CA PRO A 69 26.30 -0.85 18.97
C PRO A 69 27.20 -0.82 17.73
N GLN A 70 28.46 -0.45 17.92
CA GLN A 70 29.49 -0.49 16.88
C GLN A 70 30.36 -1.73 17.12
N LEU A 71 30.43 -2.60 16.13
CA LEU A 71 31.34 -3.76 16.17
C LEU A 71 32.77 -3.34 15.90
N VAL A 72 32.94 -2.43 14.93
CA VAL A 72 34.24 -1.88 14.54
C VAL A 72 34.15 -0.33 14.50
N SER A 73 35.14 0.34 15.05
CA SER A 73 35.23 1.82 14.96
C SER A 73 35.45 2.26 13.52
N THR A 74 34.86 3.40 13.14
CA THR A 74 35.11 4.02 11.83
C THR A 74 36.57 4.40 11.59
N ALA A 75 37.40 4.57 12.65
CA ALA A 75 38.84 4.74 12.51
C ALA A 75 39.55 3.50 11.91
N ARG A 76 38.93 2.32 11.94
CA ARG A 76 39.47 1.05 11.41
C ARG A 76 38.91 0.68 10.03
N ARG A 77 38.38 1.65 9.29
CA ARG A 77 37.80 1.42 7.95
C ARG A 77 38.75 0.69 7.00
N ALA A 78 40.04 1.00 7.04
CA ALA A 78 41.04 0.34 6.21
C ALA A 78 41.16 -1.17 6.48
N GLU A 79 40.96 -1.63 7.71
CA GLU A 79 40.96 -3.05 8.06
C GLU A 79 39.73 -3.75 7.52
N VAL A 80 38.55 -3.13 7.64
CA VAL A 80 37.30 -3.65 7.08
C VAL A 80 37.36 -3.69 5.55
N ALA A 81 37.93 -2.67 4.92
CA ALA A 81 38.16 -2.63 3.46
C ALA A 81 39.12 -3.73 3.00
N ALA A 82 40.13 -4.04 3.78
CA ALA A 82 41.07 -5.14 3.48
C ALA A 82 40.35 -6.52 3.57
N ALA A 83 39.43 -6.67 4.51
CA ALA A 83 38.67 -7.92 4.68
C ALA A 83 37.53 -8.08 3.67
N ALA A 84 36.74 -7.03 3.41
CA ALA A 84 35.50 -7.10 2.62
C ALA A 84 35.68 -6.59 1.17
N GLY A 85 36.71 -5.80 0.90
CA GLY A 85 36.89 -5.04 -0.33
C GLY A 85 36.40 -3.59 -0.18
N GLY A 86 37.10 -2.64 -0.79
CA GLY A 86 36.84 -1.20 -0.61
C GLY A 86 35.43 -0.77 -1.01
N GLN A 87 34.86 -1.35 -2.06
CA GLN A 87 33.51 -1.02 -2.50
C GLN A 87 32.45 -1.50 -1.49
N ALA A 88 32.63 -2.68 -0.91
CA ALA A 88 31.72 -3.22 0.10
C ALA A 88 31.81 -2.41 1.41
N GLU A 89 33.03 -2.07 1.84
CA GLU A 89 33.25 -1.22 3.01
C GLU A 89 32.63 0.17 2.84
N ARG A 90 32.88 0.80 1.70
CA ARG A 90 32.31 2.12 1.38
C ARG A 90 30.78 2.12 1.50
N LEU A 91 30.11 1.08 1.00
CA LEU A 91 28.66 0.97 1.10
C LEU A 91 28.21 0.76 2.55
N ALA A 92 28.91 -0.07 3.33
CA ALA A 92 28.63 -0.26 4.76
C ALA A 92 28.82 1.04 5.56
N TYR A 93 29.85 1.83 5.23
CA TYR A 93 30.06 3.15 5.81
C TYR A 93 28.89 4.10 5.46
N LEU A 94 28.51 4.18 4.19
CA LEU A 94 27.38 5.00 3.75
C LEU A 94 26.07 4.57 4.41
N PHE A 95 25.84 3.27 4.59
CA PHE A 95 24.66 2.73 5.28
C PHE A 95 24.58 3.20 6.74
N SER A 96 25.72 3.31 7.41
CA SER A 96 25.81 3.83 8.78
C SER A 96 25.71 5.36 8.83
N ALA A 97 26.37 6.07 7.90
CA ALA A 97 26.50 7.51 7.91
C ALA A 97 25.29 8.27 7.36
N THR A 98 24.45 7.61 6.55
CA THR A 98 23.34 8.26 5.86
C THR A 98 22.01 8.04 6.58
N PRO A 99 21.35 9.09 7.10
CA PRO A 99 20.04 8.97 7.71
C PRO A 99 18.99 8.49 6.69
N ARG A 100 18.18 7.49 7.09
CA ARG A 100 17.20 6.83 6.19
C ARG A 100 16.11 7.78 5.66
N ARG A 101 15.53 8.61 6.54
CA ARG A 101 14.43 9.52 6.13
C ARG A 101 14.88 10.55 5.11
N PRO A 102 15.98 11.30 5.32
CA PRO A 102 16.52 12.20 4.30
C PRO A 102 16.94 11.48 3.03
N LEU A 103 17.54 10.28 3.12
CA LEU A 103 17.93 9.49 1.96
C LEU A 103 16.71 9.22 1.07
N PHE A 104 15.62 8.66 1.61
CA PHE A 104 14.45 8.29 0.84
C PHE A 104 13.67 9.51 0.34
N ALA A 105 13.60 10.60 1.11
CA ALA A 105 12.98 11.84 0.67
C ALA A 105 13.82 12.56 -0.40
N GLY A 106 15.14 12.52 -0.27
CA GLY A 106 16.09 13.23 -1.16
C GLY A 106 16.32 12.54 -2.50
N MET A 107 16.10 11.23 -2.61
CA MET A 107 16.32 10.49 -3.86
C MET A 107 15.42 10.97 -5.03
N HIS A 108 14.26 11.56 -4.73
CA HIS A 108 13.43 12.21 -5.74
C HIS A 108 13.99 13.57 -6.23
N LEU A 109 14.86 14.21 -5.46
CA LEU A 109 15.39 15.55 -5.72
C LEU A 109 16.83 15.52 -6.23
N TRP A 110 17.42 14.33 -6.42
CA TRP A 110 18.79 14.19 -6.91
C TRP A 110 19.88 14.73 -5.96
N ALA A 111 20.34 13.88 -5.05
CA ALA A 111 21.72 13.68 -4.62
C ALA A 111 22.67 14.91 -4.57
N ARG A 112 22.18 16.12 -4.54
CA ARG A 112 23.10 17.27 -4.37
C ARG A 112 23.43 17.55 -2.92
N GLU A 113 22.60 17.05 -1.97
CA GLU A 113 22.80 17.34 -0.54
C GLU A 113 22.18 16.24 0.34
N LEU A 114 22.70 15.02 0.30
CA LEU A 114 22.38 14.06 1.35
C LEU A 114 23.08 14.48 2.64
N PRO A 115 22.37 14.79 3.74
CA PRO A 115 23.01 15.11 4.99
C PRO A 115 23.73 13.88 5.54
N SER A 116 25.06 13.95 5.65
CA SER A 116 25.87 12.97 6.36
C SER A 116 25.64 13.11 7.87
N ARG A 117 25.51 11.98 8.59
CA ARG A 117 25.59 11.97 10.07
C ARG A 117 27.02 12.26 10.57
N SER A 118 27.99 12.05 9.71
CA SER A 118 29.40 12.28 10.05
C SER A 118 29.70 13.77 10.01
N THR A 119 30.34 14.26 11.06
CA THR A 119 30.95 15.60 11.11
C THR A 119 32.35 15.60 10.48
N ASP A 120 32.83 14.45 10.00
CA ASP A 120 34.09 14.30 9.33
C ASP A 120 33.95 14.67 7.85
N ASP A 121 34.44 15.80 7.50
CA ASP A 121 34.25 16.58 6.27
C ASP A 121 34.98 16.02 5.03
N ASP A 122 35.41 14.76 5.02
CA ASP A 122 36.34 14.21 4.02
C ASP A 122 35.78 13.04 3.19
N SER A 123 34.47 12.83 3.16
CA SER A 123 33.87 11.76 2.33
C SER A 123 33.18 12.32 1.09
N ASP A 124 33.61 11.90 -0.07
CA ASP A 124 32.94 12.16 -1.34
C ASP A 124 31.44 11.81 -1.25
N PRO A 125 30.55 12.63 -1.84
CA PRO A 125 29.14 12.34 -1.87
C PRO A 125 28.88 10.99 -2.56
N PRO A 126 27.79 10.27 -2.17
CA PRO A 126 27.48 8.99 -2.77
C PRO A 126 27.18 9.13 -4.26
N THR A 127 27.72 8.22 -5.06
CA THR A 127 27.42 8.09 -6.48
C THR A 127 26.02 7.50 -6.71
N ARG A 128 25.49 7.63 -7.93
CA ARG A 128 24.20 7.01 -8.32
C ARG A 128 24.19 5.50 -8.06
N SER A 129 25.27 4.82 -8.39
CA SER A 129 25.42 3.39 -8.18
C SER A 129 25.41 3.01 -6.70
N GLU A 130 26.05 3.82 -5.85
CA GLU A 130 26.02 3.64 -4.41
C GLU A 130 24.62 3.92 -3.83
N LEU A 131 23.88 4.88 -4.37
CA LEU A 131 22.50 5.16 -3.95
C LEU A 131 21.57 3.99 -4.25
N ASP A 132 21.61 3.42 -5.46
CA ASP A 132 20.83 2.23 -5.80
C ASP A 132 21.19 1.04 -4.90
N ALA A 133 22.49 0.83 -4.66
CA ALA A 133 22.98 -0.22 -3.78
C ALA A 133 22.55 -0.02 -2.32
N LEU A 134 22.54 1.23 -1.83
CA LEU A 134 22.02 1.56 -0.50
C LEU A 134 20.53 1.24 -0.37
N VAL A 135 19.73 1.61 -1.35
CA VAL A 135 18.29 1.30 -1.35
C VAL A 135 18.08 -0.21 -1.32
N LEU A 136 18.76 -0.96 -2.18
CA LEU A 136 18.65 -2.41 -2.20
C LEU A 136 19.09 -3.05 -0.88
N LEU A 137 20.15 -2.54 -0.27
CA LEU A 137 20.63 -3.01 1.03
C LEU A 137 19.61 -2.71 2.14
N HIS A 138 18.95 -1.56 2.11
CA HIS A 138 17.84 -1.25 3.01
C HIS A 138 16.63 -2.16 2.79
N MET A 139 16.32 -2.51 1.53
CA MET A 139 15.28 -3.50 1.22
C MET A 139 15.60 -4.87 1.81
N ALA A 140 16.84 -5.35 1.66
CA ALA A 140 17.26 -6.64 2.20
C ALA A 140 17.26 -6.66 3.75
N ASN A 141 17.75 -5.59 4.37
CA ASN A 141 17.70 -5.41 5.82
C ASN A 141 16.26 -5.38 6.36
N LEU A 142 15.35 -4.70 5.66
CA LEU A 142 13.93 -4.68 6.00
C LEU A 142 13.31 -6.07 5.85
N ALA A 143 13.57 -6.75 4.74
CA ALA A 143 13.07 -8.09 4.47
C ALA A 143 13.53 -9.12 5.53
N GLU A 144 14.72 -8.96 6.08
CA GLU A 144 15.25 -9.81 7.15
C GLU A 144 14.57 -9.54 8.48
N GLN A 145 14.39 -8.26 8.85
CA GLN A 145 13.96 -7.87 10.20
C GLN A 145 12.45 -7.82 10.40
N ALA A 146 11.68 -7.66 9.34
CA ALA A 146 10.25 -7.32 9.42
C ALA A 146 9.38 -8.50 9.86
N ARG A 147 9.04 -8.50 11.15
CA ARG A 147 8.15 -9.46 11.79
C ARG A 147 7.34 -8.80 12.90
N SER A 148 6.19 -9.37 13.19
CA SER A 148 5.41 -9.02 14.37
C SER A 148 6.08 -9.56 15.65
N ALA A 149 5.59 -9.15 16.82
CA ALA A 149 6.15 -9.54 18.11
C ALA A 149 6.16 -11.06 18.36
N ASP A 150 5.21 -11.78 17.76
CA ASP A 150 5.05 -13.24 17.82
C ASP A 150 5.76 -13.99 16.67
N GLY A 151 6.49 -13.27 15.80
CA GLY A 151 7.15 -13.82 14.61
C GLY A 151 6.24 -13.96 13.39
N SER A 152 4.92 -13.75 13.53
CA SER A 152 3.99 -13.75 12.39
C SER A 152 4.35 -12.70 11.34
N PRO A 153 3.83 -12.78 10.11
CA PRO A 153 4.16 -11.84 9.05
C PRO A 153 4.05 -10.39 9.49
N GLY A 154 5.10 -9.61 9.30
CA GLY A 154 5.09 -8.15 9.45
C GLY A 154 4.58 -7.49 8.16
N LEU A 155 4.24 -6.20 8.23
CA LEU A 155 3.83 -5.41 7.06
C LEU A 155 5.07 -4.72 6.47
N TRP A 156 5.68 -5.30 5.44
CA TRP A 156 6.94 -4.83 4.88
C TRP A 156 7.06 -4.93 3.35
N LEU A 157 6.23 -5.74 2.71
CA LEU A 157 6.30 -5.94 1.26
C LEU A 157 5.91 -4.67 0.49
N ALA A 158 4.87 -3.98 0.92
CA ALA A 158 4.48 -2.71 0.33
C ALA A 158 5.57 -1.64 0.52
N GLN A 159 6.27 -1.64 1.66
CA GLN A 159 7.38 -0.74 1.89
C GLN A 159 8.59 -1.09 1.01
N ILE A 160 8.91 -2.37 0.82
CA ILE A 160 9.96 -2.78 -0.14
C ILE A 160 9.61 -2.33 -1.55
N ARG A 161 8.36 -2.46 -1.95
CA ARG A 161 7.92 -1.97 -3.25
C ARG A 161 8.12 -0.46 -3.40
N GLU A 162 7.81 0.32 -2.36
CA GLU A 162 8.07 1.77 -2.35
C GLU A 162 9.57 2.08 -2.46
N LEU A 163 10.41 1.32 -1.77
CA LEU A 163 11.87 1.45 -1.90
C LEU A 163 12.35 1.08 -3.31
N ALA A 164 11.77 0.05 -3.93
CA ALA A 164 12.10 -0.32 -5.30
C ALA A 164 11.78 0.80 -6.32
N ASP A 165 10.72 1.59 -6.06
CA ASP A 165 10.40 2.77 -6.89
C ASP A 165 11.45 3.90 -6.79
N LEU A 166 12.33 3.86 -5.78
CA LEU A 166 13.44 4.82 -5.62
C LEU A 166 14.68 4.43 -6.42
N LEU A 167 14.76 3.20 -6.92
CA LEU A 167 15.88 2.75 -7.74
C LEU A 167 15.92 3.57 -9.04
N ILE A 168 17.09 4.14 -9.32
CA ILE A 168 17.31 5.07 -10.43
C ILE A 168 17.93 4.43 -11.66
N ASP A 169 18.04 3.11 -11.64
CA ASP A 169 18.55 2.28 -12.73
C ASP A 169 19.97 2.71 -13.19
N SER A 170 20.89 2.76 -12.24
CA SER A 170 22.30 3.07 -12.51
C SER A 170 23.03 1.95 -13.26
N GLY A 171 22.41 0.79 -13.43
CA GLY A 171 23.02 -0.42 -13.98
C GLY A 171 23.97 -1.16 -13.02
N ALA A 172 24.16 -0.65 -11.79
CA ALA A 172 25.06 -1.25 -10.79
C ALA A 172 24.42 -2.45 -10.09
N ILE A 173 23.10 -2.48 -10.02
CA ILE A 173 22.29 -3.53 -9.39
C ILE A 173 21.14 -3.93 -10.32
N THR A 174 20.59 -5.10 -10.08
CA THR A 174 19.34 -5.55 -10.74
C THR A 174 18.22 -5.52 -9.70
N PRO A 175 17.09 -4.82 -9.92
CA PRO A 175 15.95 -4.87 -9.02
C PRO A 175 15.50 -6.32 -8.78
N PRO A 176 15.18 -6.72 -7.54
CA PRO A 176 14.69 -8.07 -7.27
C PRO A 176 13.41 -8.37 -8.07
N LEU A 177 13.32 -9.55 -8.68
CA LEU A 177 12.22 -9.92 -9.60
C LEU A 177 10.82 -9.74 -9.00
N PHE A 178 10.65 -9.99 -7.70
CA PHE A 178 9.35 -9.87 -7.05
C PHE A 178 8.84 -8.42 -6.97
N THR A 179 9.70 -7.42 -7.07
CA THR A 179 9.29 -6.01 -7.00
C THR A 179 8.38 -5.62 -8.16
N ALA A 180 8.61 -6.18 -9.33
CA ALA A 180 7.73 -6.02 -10.49
C ALA A 180 6.34 -6.64 -10.25
N GLN A 181 6.29 -7.78 -9.55
CA GLN A 181 5.03 -8.45 -9.17
C GLN A 181 4.25 -7.70 -8.09
N LEU A 182 4.92 -6.81 -7.35
CA LEU A 182 4.33 -5.94 -6.34
C LEU A 182 4.02 -4.52 -6.85
N ALA A 183 4.14 -4.26 -8.16
CA ALA A 183 4.07 -2.91 -8.71
C ALA A 183 2.80 -2.11 -8.31
N ALA A 184 1.70 -2.80 -8.09
CA ALA A 184 0.44 -2.21 -7.63
C ALA A 184 0.10 -2.52 -6.17
N PHE A 185 0.90 -3.35 -5.49
CA PHE A 185 0.66 -3.84 -4.13
C PHE A 185 0.84 -2.74 -3.09
N ASP A 186 -0.03 -2.69 -2.10
CA ASP A 186 -0.06 -1.64 -1.08
C ASP A 186 -0.17 -2.19 0.36
N PRO A 187 0.05 -1.37 1.40
CA PRO A 187 -0.03 -1.81 2.80
C PRO A 187 -1.37 -2.44 3.20
N ALA A 188 -2.45 -2.08 2.51
CA ALA A 188 -3.76 -2.59 2.83
C ALA A 188 -3.98 -3.99 2.27
N GLU A 189 -3.49 -4.23 1.06
CA GLU A 189 -3.46 -5.56 0.46
C GLU A 189 -2.59 -6.50 1.29
N GLU A 190 -1.41 -6.03 1.74
CA GLU A 190 -0.57 -6.80 2.64
C GLU A 190 -1.27 -7.10 3.97
N SER A 191 -1.95 -6.13 4.56
CA SER A 191 -2.73 -6.30 5.79
C SER A 191 -3.86 -7.31 5.61
N LEU A 192 -4.55 -7.29 4.47
CA LEU A 192 -5.62 -8.22 4.15
C LEU A 192 -5.07 -9.64 3.93
N ALA A 193 -4.00 -9.77 3.14
CA ALA A 193 -3.34 -11.06 2.92
C ALA A 193 -2.84 -11.65 4.25
N ARG A 194 -2.27 -10.82 5.13
CA ARG A 194 -1.82 -11.22 6.46
C ARG A 194 -2.97 -11.75 7.31
N ARG A 195 -4.10 -11.05 7.38
CA ARG A 195 -5.28 -11.51 8.12
C ARG A 195 -5.78 -12.84 7.57
N ALA A 196 -6.02 -12.91 6.25
CA ALA A 196 -6.47 -14.13 5.62
C ALA A 196 -5.51 -15.32 5.86
N TYR A 197 -4.20 -15.07 5.85
CA TYR A 197 -3.21 -16.09 6.18
C TYR A 197 -3.31 -16.55 7.64
N LEU A 198 -3.41 -15.61 8.59
CA LEU A 198 -3.49 -15.94 10.02
C LEU A 198 -4.79 -16.69 10.35
N ASP A 199 -5.91 -16.25 9.78
CA ASP A 199 -7.20 -16.95 9.91
C ASP A 199 -7.08 -18.37 9.34
N GLY A 200 -6.48 -18.50 8.15
CA GLY A 200 -6.32 -19.78 7.47
C GLY A 200 -5.42 -20.80 8.18
N ILE A 201 -4.44 -20.35 8.97
CA ILE A 201 -3.61 -21.25 9.78
C ILE A 201 -4.22 -21.56 11.15
N GLY A 202 -5.15 -20.73 11.63
CA GLY A 202 -5.87 -20.93 12.90
C GLY A 202 -7.03 -21.92 12.79
N GLU A 203 -7.67 -21.96 11.63
CA GLU A 203 -8.81 -22.82 11.34
C GLU A 203 -8.37 -23.99 10.45
N GLY A 204 -8.47 -25.20 10.97
CA GLY A 204 -8.00 -26.43 10.28
C GLY A 204 -8.99 -27.01 9.26
N ASP A 205 -10.00 -26.27 8.81
CA ASP A 205 -11.12 -26.71 8.01
C ASP A 205 -11.19 -26.06 6.60
N ALA A 206 -12.33 -26.21 5.93
CA ALA A 206 -12.59 -25.65 4.61
C ALA A 206 -12.53 -24.11 4.59
N LEU A 207 -12.87 -23.44 5.69
CA LEU A 207 -12.80 -21.98 5.82
C LEU A 207 -11.33 -21.56 5.85
N GLY A 208 -10.50 -22.27 6.60
CA GLY A 208 -9.05 -22.03 6.63
C GLY A 208 -8.41 -22.19 5.26
N THR A 209 -8.80 -23.20 4.49
CA THR A 209 -8.31 -23.42 3.11
C THR A 209 -8.70 -22.26 2.19
N SER A 210 -9.94 -21.76 2.29
CA SER A 210 -10.42 -20.62 1.51
C SER A 210 -9.67 -19.33 1.87
N ALA A 211 -9.40 -19.11 3.16
CA ALA A 211 -8.63 -17.96 3.63
C ALA A 211 -7.18 -18.00 3.15
N LEU A 212 -6.53 -19.18 3.15
CA LEU A 212 -5.20 -19.37 2.59
C LEU A 212 -5.17 -19.11 1.06
N ALA A 213 -6.19 -19.58 0.34
CA ALA A 213 -6.30 -19.31 -1.09
C ALA A 213 -6.46 -17.80 -1.37
N LEU A 214 -7.24 -17.10 -0.55
CA LEU A 214 -7.37 -15.65 -0.58
C LEU A 214 -6.02 -14.96 -0.36
N ALA A 215 -5.29 -15.34 0.69
CA ALA A 215 -3.97 -14.79 0.97
C ALA A 215 -2.99 -15.01 -0.19
N ALA A 216 -3.00 -16.21 -0.78
CA ALA A 216 -2.16 -16.56 -1.93
C ALA A 216 -2.48 -15.75 -3.18
N ALA A 217 -3.74 -15.37 -3.38
CA ALA A 217 -4.18 -14.57 -4.52
C ALA A 217 -3.87 -13.08 -4.35
N ILE A 218 -4.14 -12.52 -3.14
CA ILE A 218 -3.88 -11.11 -2.85
C ILE A 218 -2.37 -10.81 -2.89
N CYS A 219 -1.55 -11.72 -2.36
CA CYS A 219 -0.10 -11.54 -2.30
C CYS A 219 0.61 -12.64 -3.11
N PRO A 220 0.86 -12.41 -4.41
CA PRO A 220 1.37 -13.44 -5.32
C PRO A 220 2.85 -13.79 -5.10
N VAL A 221 3.57 -13.06 -4.26
CA VAL A 221 5.00 -13.25 -4.02
C VAL A 221 5.31 -14.06 -2.77
N VAL A 222 4.39 -14.20 -1.82
CA VAL A 222 4.63 -14.94 -0.57
C VAL A 222 4.41 -16.44 -0.74
N PRO A 223 5.34 -17.29 -0.26
CA PRO A 223 5.25 -18.74 -0.43
C PRO A 223 4.33 -19.44 0.57
N GLU A 224 4.18 -18.90 1.79
CA GLU A 224 3.59 -19.62 2.92
C GLU A 224 2.11 -20.00 2.73
N PRO A 225 1.23 -19.16 2.16
CA PRO A 225 -0.14 -19.60 1.89
C PRO A 225 -0.19 -20.80 0.95
N CYS A 226 0.64 -20.81 -0.10
CA CYS A 226 0.74 -21.95 -1.02
C CYS A 226 1.29 -23.20 -0.33
N LEU A 227 2.28 -23.04 0.56
CA LEU A 227 2.85 -24.15 1.34
C LEU A 227 1.80 -24.77 2.27
N ARG A 228 0.97 -23.94 2.92
CA ARG A 228 -0.12 -24.42 3.79
C ARG A 228 -1.22 -25.11 2.98
N LEU A 229 -1.58 -24.58 1.81
CA LEU A 229 -2.54 -25.21 0.88
C LEU A 229 -2.02 -26.56 0.38
N ALA A 230 -0.73 -26.66 0.05
CA ALA A 230 -0.12 -27.94 -0.32
C ALA A 230 -0.24 -28.98 0.79
N GLY A 231 0.03 -28.58 2.03
CA GLY A 231 -0.11 -29.45 3.21
C GLY A 231 -1.57 -29.87 3.46
N SER A 232 -2.54 -28.98 3.24
CA SER A 232 -3.97 -29.32 3.35
C SER A 232 -4.38 -30.32 2.28
N ALA A 233 -4.08 -30.05 1.02
CA ALA A 233 -4.39 -30.94 -0.10
C ALA A 233 -3.80 -32.35 0.12
N ARG A 234 -2.56 -32.44 0.65
CA ARG A 234 -1.95 -33.74 0.99
C ARG A 234 -2.71 -34.48 2.09
N ARG A 235 -3.14 -33.79 3.14
CA ARG A 235 -3.96 -34.42 4.21
C ARG A 235 -5.29 -34.95 3.67
N ASP A 236 -5.86 -34.26 2.70
CA ASP A 236 -7.12 -34.65 2.04
C ASP A 236 -6.92 -35.75 0.98
N GLY A 237 -5.68 -36.20 0.73
CA GLY A 237 -5.33 -37.20 -0.27
C GLY A 237 -5.32 -36.67 -1.71
N ASP A 238 -5.38 -35.35 -1.92
CA ASP A 238 -5.26 -34.71 -3.23
C ASP A 238 -3.79 -34.41 -3.55
N GLU A 239 -3.08 -35.44 -3.98
CA GLU A 239 -1.66 -35.35 -4.31
C GLU A 239 -1.36 -34.42 -5.51
N ALA A 240 -2.31 -34.28 -6.44
CA ALA A 240 -2.14 -33.41 -7.60
C ALA A 240 -2.16 -31.93 -7.20
N SER A 241 -3.14 -31.54 -6.40
CA SER A 241 -3.22 -30.18 -5.84
C SER A 241 -2.06 -29.91 -4.88
N ALA A 242 -1.65 -30.90 -4.05
CA ALA A 242 -0.52 -30.76 -3.13
C ALA A 242 0.76 -30.40 -3.90
N ARG A 243 1.10 -31.14 -4.96
CA ARG A 243 2.27 -30.87 -5.80
C ARG A 243 2.16 -29.52 -6.54
N SER A 244 0.97 -29.19 -7.04
CA SER A 244 0.76 -27.92 -7.74
C SER A 244 1.01 -26.72 -6.80
N TRP A 245 0.46 -26.77 -5.61
CA TRP A 245 0.67 -25.72 -4.61
C TRP A 245 2.12 -25.69 -4.09
N ALA A 246 2.76 -26.85 -3.87
CA ALA A 246 4.18 -26.93 -3.50
C ALA A 246 5.09 -26.30 -4.56
N ALA A 247 4.85 -26.58 -5.83
CA ALA A 247 5.58 -25.98 -6.94
C ALA A 247 5.39 -24.45 -7.00
N GLN A 248 4.18 -23.95 -6.68
CA GLN A 248 3.94 -22.51 -6.57
C GLN A 248 4.70 -21.91 -5.37
N ALA A 249 4.67 -22.57 -4.21
CA ALA A 249 5.42 -22.13 -3.03
C ALA A 249 6.93 -22.05 -3.34
N ARG A 250 7.48 -23.05 -4.04
CA ARG A 250 8.89 -23.07 -4.46
C ARG A 250 9.25 -21.89 -5.33
N ARG A 251 8.45 -21.61 -6.37
CA ARG A 251 8.69 -20.45 -7.25
C ARG A 251 8.67 -19.15 -6.48
N ARG A 252 7.66 -18.95 -5.62
CA ARG A 252 7.52 -17.73 -4.82
C ARG A 252 8.66 -17.57 -3.80
N LEU A 253 9.04 -18.64 -3.12
CA LEU A 253 10.17 -18.64 -2.17
C LEU A 253 11.49 -18.27 -2.87
N GLY A 254 11.74 -18.82 -4.06
CA GLY A 254 12.92 -18.49 -4.86
C GLY A 254 12.92 -17.05 -5.35
N VAL A 255 11.78 -16.51 -5.74
CA VAL A 255 11.65 -15.13 -6.23
C VAL A 255 11.72 -14.12 -5.08
N LEU A 256 11.05 -14.38 -3.95
CA LEU A 256 11.09 -13.50 -2.77
C LEU A 256 12.46 -13.53 -2.08
N GLY A 257 13.15 -14.68 -2.11
CA GLY A 257 14.47 -14.87 -1.50
C GLY A 257 14.49 -14.95 0.03
N THR A 258 13.33 -14.87 0.66
CA THR A 258 13.15 -14.98 2.11
C THR A 258 11.74 -15.46 2.43
N THR A 259 11.43 -15.69 3.70
CA THR A 259 10.07 -15.99 4.16
C THR A 259 9.33 -14.70 4.54
N TRP A 260 8.03 -14.68 4.35
CA TRP A 260 7.16 -13.62 4.88
C TRP A 260 6.80 -13.90 6.34
N ASP A 261 6.48 -15.15 6.65
CA ASP A 261 6.24 -15.64 8.01
C ASP A 261 7.57 -16.04 8.66
N LYS A 262 8.11 -15.18 9.50
CA LYS A 262 9.43 -15.34 10.15
C LYS A 262 9.43 -16.41 11.25
N ARG A 263 8.32 -17.12 11.48
CA ARG A 263 8.29 -18.35 12.28
C ARG A 263 8.85 -19.55 11.52
N LEU A 264 9.00 -19.40 10.20
CA LEU A 264 9.63 -20.38 9.32
C LEU A 264 10.91 -19.80 8.74
N SER A 265 12.01 -20.52 8.79
CA SER A 265 13.22 -20.16 8.05
C SER A 265 13.08 -20.50 6.57
N PHE A 266 13.98 -19.95 5.76
CA PHE A 266 14.04 -20.27 4.32
C PHE A 266 14.30 -21.77 4.09
N GLU A 267 15.20 -22.37 4.90
CA GLU A 267 15.57 -23.78 4.86
C GLU A 267 14.42 -24.69 5.28
N GLU A 268 13.68 -24.32 6.34
CA GLU A 268 12.48 -25.07 6.76
C GLU A 268 11.41 -25.05 5.69
N CYS A 269 11.12 -23.89 5.09
CA CYS A 269 10.19 -23.79 3.96
C CYS A 269 10.64 -24.66 2.79
N THR A 270 11.93 -24.63 2.45
CA THR A 270 12.49 -25.45 1.37
C THR A 270 12.32 -26.95 1.68
N ALA A 271 12.66 -27.39 2.90
CA ALA A 271 12.52 -28.78 3.31
C ALA A 271 11.05 -29.27 3.30
N MET A 272 10.13 -28.41 3.74
CA MET A 272 8.68 -28.71 3.67
C MET A 272 8.21 -28.85 2.22
N ILE A 273 8.63 -27.97 1.33
CA ILE A 273 8.30 -28.01 -0.10
C ILE A 273 8.86 -29.30 -0.72
N ASP A 274 10.14 -29.63 -0.45
CA ASP A 274 10.78 -30.86 -0.92
C ASP A 274 10.00 -32.11 -0.48
N GLY A 275 9.51 -32.12 0.76
CA GLY A 275 8.66 -33.19 1.29
C GLY A 275 7.34 -33.33 0.56
N LEU A 276 6.75 -32.20 0.14
CA LEU A 276 5.46 -32.17 -0.56
C LEU A 276 5.59 -32.46 -2.07
N GLU A 277 6.73 -32.24 -2.68
CA GLU A 277 6.98 -32.56 -4.09
C GLU A 277 7.38 -34.03 -4.32
N ARG A 278 7.99 -34.68 -3.32
CA ARG A 278 8.30 -36.11 -3.38
C ARG A 278 7.01 -36.91 -3.37
N SER A 279 6.81 -37.73 -4.40
CA SER A 279 5.68 -38.67 -4.43
C SER A 279 5.84 -39.74 -3.33
N PRO A 280 4.79 -40.10 -2.60
CA PRO A 280 4.65 -41.45 -2.13
C PRO A 280 4.47 -42.31 -3.39
N ASP A 281 5.26 -43.39 -3.51
CA ASP A 281 5.18 -44.27 -4.67
C ASP A 281 3.73 -44.71 -4.94
N GLU A 282 3.33 -44.57 -6.19
CA GLU A 282 2.23 -45.25 -6.88
C GLU A 282 0.79 -45.08 -6.35
N ALA A 283 0.21 -43.90 -6.53
CA ALA A 283 -1.24 -43.80 -6.71
C ALA A 283 -1.52 -43.11 -8.04
N GLY A 284 -2.24 -43.80 -8.93
CA GLY A 284 -2.57 -43.33 -10.25
C GLY A 284 -3.31 -41.97 -10.30
N PRO A 285 -3.50 -41.35 -11.47
CA PRO A 285 -3.95 -39.99 -11.62
C PRO A 285 -5.37 -39.85 -11.05
N ARG A 286 -5.49 -39.21 -9.88
CA ARG A 286 -6.76 -38.72 -9.35
C ARG A 286 -7.01 -37.34 -9.95
N THR A 287 -8.19 -37.17 -10.56
CA THR A 287 -8.66 -35.84 -11.00
C THR A 287 -8.66 -34.90 -9.79
N PRO A 288 -8.03 -33.70 -9.90
CA PRO A 288 -8.02 -32.75 -8.79
C PRO A 288 -9.46 -32.46 -8.35
N ARG A 289 -9.76 -32.68 -7.08
CA ARG A 289 -11.02 -32.27 -6.49
C ARG A 289 -11.03 -30.74 -6.50
N ALA A 290 -11.88 -30.16 -7.32
CA ALA A 290 -12.15 -28.74 -7.24
C ALA A 290 -12.61 -28.42 -5.81
N LEU A 291 -11.92 -27.50 -5.13
CA LEU A 291 -12.38 -26.99 -3.85
C LEU A 291 -13.76 -26.39 -4.07
N ALA A 292 -14.76 -26.88 -3.33
CA ALA A 292 -16.08 -26.26 -3.39
C ALA A 292 -15.93 -24.79 -2.94
N PRO A 293 -16.35 -23.84 -3.76
CA PRO A 293 -16.27 -22.45 -3.36
C PRO A 293 -17.16 -22.21 -2.14
N PRO A 294 -16.74 -21.38 -1.15
CA PRO A 294 -17.64 -20.94 -0.09
C PRO A 294 -18.87 -20.24 -0.66
N ASP A 295 -19.98 -20.22 0.08
CA ASP A 295 -21.25 -19.64 -0.35
C ASP A 295 -21.14 -18.17 -0.82
N ASP A 296 -20.12 -17.44 -0.33
CA ASP A 296 -19.80 -16.07 -0.74
C ASP A 296 -18.69 -15.97 -1.83
N TYR A 297 -18.34 -17.09 -2.47
CA TYR A 297 -17.25 -17.15 -3.45
C TYR A 297 -17.40 -16.17 -4.62
N ALA A 298 -18.62 -15.99 -5.12
CA ALA A 298 -18.86 -15.04 -6.21
C ALA A 298 -18.53 -13.60 -5.78
N THR A 299 -18.90 -13.24 -4.54
CA THR A 299 -18.60 -11.95 -3.91
C THR A 299 -17.10 -11.76 -3.74
N ARG A 300 -16.42 -12.76 -3.17
CA ARG A 300 -14.96 -12.73 -2.97
C ARG A 300 -14.21 -12.73 -4.30
N ARG A 301 -14.69 -13.47 -5.30
CA ARG A 301 -14.10 -13.48 -6.65
C ARG A 301 -14.19 -12.10 -7.33
N ARG A 302 -15.26 -11.35 -7.13
CA ARG A 302 -15.40 -9.98 -7.64
C ARG A 302 -14.40 -9.04 -6.98
N PHE A 303 -14.23 -9.14 -5.66
CA PHE A 303 -13.19 -8.43 -4.91
C PHE A 303 -11.77 -8.83 -5.37
N HIS A 304 -11.50 -10.12 -5.62
CA HIS A 304 -10.22 -10.59 -6.17
C HIS A 304 -9.91 -9.96 -7.52
N ARG A 305 -10.87 -9.93 -8.44
CA ARG A 305 -10.68 -9.28 -9.75
C ARG A 305 -10.39 -7.80 -9.61
N TYR A 306 -10.97 -7.16 -8.61
CA TYR A 306 -10.66 -5.75 -8.30
C TYR A 306 -9.21 -5.59 -7.85
N VAL A 307 -8.75 -6.46 -6.96
CA VAL A 307 -7.36 -6.45 -6.47
C VAL A 307 -6.38 -6.82 -7.59
N GLU A 308 -6.66 -7.86 -8.37
CA GLU A 308 -5.86 -8.28 -9.53
C GLU A 308 -5.78 -7.18 -10.61
N GLY A 309 -6.83 -6.39 -10.78
CA GLY A 309 -6.84 -5.24 -11.71
C GLY A 309 -5.86 -4.13 -11.35
N PHE A 310 -5.28 -4.15 -10.13
CA PHE A 310 -4.18 -3.24 -9.77
C PHE A 310 -2.84 -3.62 -10.42
N ASP A 311 -2.68 -4.87 -10.86
CA ASP A 311 -1.45 -5.37 -11.49
C ASP A 311 -1.35 -5.03 -12.99
N GLY A 312 -2.41 -4.44 -13.58
CA GLY A 312 -2.41 -4.01 -14.99
C GLY A 312 -1.52 -2.80 -15.21
N ASP A 313 -0.76 -2.80 -16.32
CA ASP A 313 0.17 -1.76 -16.77
C ASP A 313 -0.21 -0.35 -16.32
N GLY A 314 0.64 0.27 -15.52
CA GLY A 314 0.45 1.48 -14.73
C GLY A 314 0.10 2.79 -15.46
N GLY A 315 -0.74 2.73 -16.46
CA GLY A 315 -1.18 3.88 -17.26
C GLY A 315 -2.68 4.06 -17.37
N SER A 316 -3.50 3.08 -17.00
CA SER A 316 -4.95 3.20 -17.18
C SER A 316 -5.67 3.36 -15.83
N SER A 317 -6.67 4.24 -15.80
CA SER A 317 -7.62 4.43 -14.71
C SER A 317 -8.42 3.15 -14.36
N SER A 318 -8.22 2.06 -15.07
CA SER A 318 -8.95 0.79 -14.93
C SER A 318 -8.72 0.09 -13.59
N GLY A 319 -7.56 0.28 -12.94
CA GLY A 319 -7.25 -0.34 -11.66
C GLY A 319 -8.05 0.17 -10.45
N MET A 320 -8.87 1.19 -10.62
CA MET A 320 -9.72 1.75 -9.56
C MET A 320 -11.21 1.44 -9.76
N ILE A 321 -11.53 0.68 -10.78
CA ILE A 321 -12.90 0.32 -11.15
C ILE A 321 -13.23 -1.05 -10.59
N TYR A 322 -14.18 -1.08 -9.67
CA TYR A 322 -14.69 -2.33 -9.13
C TYR A 322 -15.53 -3.04 -10.19
N PRO A 323 -15.26 -4.34 -10.47
CA PRO A 323 -15.91 -5.04 -11.56
C PRO A 323 -17.41 -5.25 -11.31
N ASP A 324 -18.17 -5.26 -12.39
CA ASP A 324 -19.60 -5.62 -12.43
C ASP A 324 -20.51 -4.81 -11.49
N LEU A 325 -20.15 -3.57 -11.15
CA LEU A 325 -21.08 -2.65 -10.50
C LEU A 325 -21.99 -2.01 -11.55
N PRO A 326 -23.30 -1.94 -11.29
CA PRO A 326 -24.24 -1.23 -12.16
C PRO A 326 -23.84 0.26 -12.24
N SER A 327 -23.74 0.80 -13.43
CA SER A 327 -23.36 2.20 -13.65
C SER A 327 -24.59 3.03 -14.00
N ARG A 328 -24.90 4.04 -13.19
CA ARG A 328 -25.97 5.00 -13.44
C ARG A 328 -25.62 6.37 -12.84
N PRO A 329 -25.87 7.47 -13.56
CA PRO A 329 -25.44 8.78 -13.09
C PRO A 329 -26.14 9.23 -11.81
N TRP A 330 -27.42 8.88 -11.64
CA TRP A 330 -28.22 9.26 -10.48
C TRP A 330 -28.81 8.04 -9.78
N HIS A 331 -28.86 8.10 -8.46
CA HIS A 331 -29.46 7.11 -7.58
C HIS A 331 -30.70 7.68 -6.90
N ASP A 332 -31.63 6.80 -6.52
CA ASP A 332 -32.76 7.20 -5.68
C ASP A 332 -32.25 7.46 -4.25
N PRO A 333 -32.40 8.66 -3.71
CA PRO A 333 -31.99 8.95 -2.34
C PRO A 333 -32.59 8.02 -1.28
N ARG A 334 -33.79 7.48 -1.53
CA ARG A 334 -34.49 6.55 -0.61
C ARG A 334 -33.80 5.19 -0.48
N ASP A 335 -32.90 4.84 -1.38
CA ASP A 335 -32.12 3.59 -1.29
C ASP A 335 -31.03 3.67 -0.20
N PHE A 336 -30.82 4.86 0.38
CA PHE A 336 -29.75 5.12 1.34
C PHE A 336 -30.30 5.53 2.72
N PRO A 337 -30.16 4.67 3.76
CA PRO A 337 -30.70 4.96 5.11
C PRO A 337 -30.19 6.27 5.71
N LEU A 338 -28.93 6.66 5.41
CA LEU A 338 -28.37 7.94 5.87
C LEU A 338 -29.21 9.14 5.37
N VAL A 339 -29.73 9.08 4.15
CA VAL A 339 -30.53 10.18 3.58
C VAL A 339 -31.75 10.48 4.43
N GLY A 340 -32.47 9.43 4.85
CA GLY A 340 -33.62 9.59 5.75
C GLY A 340 -33.25 10.29 7.07
N TYR A 341 -32.09 9.95 7.63
CA TYR A 341 -31.55 10.61 8.81
C TYR A 341 -31.23 12.09 8.55
N LEU A 342 -30.46 12.37 7.49
CA LEU A 342 -30.03 13.73 7.16
C LEU A 342 -31.20 14.66 6.87
N GLU A 343 -32.20 14.21 6.14
CA GLU A 343 -33.41 15.00 5.85
C GLU A 343 -34.29 15.20 7.09
N THR A 344 -34.35 14.22 7.99
CA THR A 344 -35.13 14.32 9.22
C THR A 344 -34.53 15.30 10.21
N HIS A 345 -33.19 15.33 10.33
CA HIS A 345 -32.44 16.20 11.24
C HIS A 345 -31.88 17.45 10.54
N PHE A 346 -32.50 17.84 9.43
CA PHE A 346 -32.00 18.93 8.58
C PHE A 346 -31.78 20.24 9.36
N GLU A 347 -32.72 20.64 10.20
CA GLU A 347 -32.64 21.94 10.88
C GLU A 347 -31.45 21.97 11.86
N GLU A 348 -31.25 20.90 12.64
CA GLU A 348 -30.12 20.82 13.55
C GLU A 348 -28.78 20.79 12.77
N ILE A 349 -28.73 20.01 11.67
CA ILE A 349 -27.54 19.91 10.80
C ILE A 349 -27.25 21.28 10.15
N ARG A 350 -28.27 22.00 9.73
CA ARG A 350 -28.13 23.34 9.17
C ARG A 350 -27.56 24.33 10.18
N GLU A 351 -28.06 24.31 11.42
CA GLU A 351 -27.56 25.15 12.51
C GLU A 351 -26.08 24.86 12.80
N GLU A 352 -25.71 23.59 12.94
CA GLU A 352 -24.31 23.17 13.13
C GLU A 352 -23.39 23.67 12.02
N ILE A 353 -23.74 23.40 10.77
CA ILE A 353 -22.90 23.72 9.61
C ILE A 353 -22.80 25.23 9.39
N THR A 354 -23.87 25.99 9.61
CA THR A 354 -23.84 27.44 9.44
C THR A 354 -23.11 28.15 10.59
N ALA A 355 -22.96 27.50 11.75
CA ALA A 355 -22.18 28.00 12.88
C ALA A 355 -20.66 27.80 12.71
N LEU A 356 -20.21 27.01 11.72
CA LEU A 356 -18.78 26.81 11.46
C LEU A 356 -18.08 28.13 11.13
N GLY A 357 -16.99 28.44 11.82
CA GLY A 357 -16.18 29.63 11.61
C GLY A 357 -15.27 29.53 10.40
N GLU A 358 -14.76 30.65 9.92
CA GLU A 358 -13.84 30.70 8.76
C GLU A 358 -12.56 29.89 8.99
N THR A 359 -12.09 29.73 10.23
CA THR A 359 -10.89 28.96 10.58
C THR A 359 -11.06 27.45 10.37
N GLN A 360 -12.30 26.93 10.32
CA GLN A 360 -12.61 25.53 10.06
C GLN A 360 -12.67 25.21 8.58
N PHE A 361 -12.76 26.24 7.74
CA PHE A 361 -12.71 26.10 6.29
C PHE A 361 -11.28 26.27 5.77
N GLN A 362 -10.93 25.45 4.81
CA GLN A 362 -9.69 25.58 4.03
C GLN A 362 -10.01 25.67 2.54
N ARG A 363 -9.11 26.26 1.78
CA ARG A 363 -9.25 26.29 0.32
C ARG A 363 -9.18 24.86 -0.22
N GLU A 364 -10.09 24.53 -1.13
CA GLU A 364 -10.06 23.24 -1.80
C GLU A 364 -8.75 23.10 -2.63
N SER A 365 -8.09 21.94 -2.53
CA SER A 365 -6.74 21.71 -3.06
C SER A 365 -6.69 20.99 -4.42
N GLU A 366 -7.79 20.43 -4.90
CA GLU A 366 -7.81 19.65 -6.16
C GLU A 366 -7.66 20.52 -7.42
N ARG A 367 -7.77 21.85 -7.27
CA ARG A 367 -7.58 22.85 -8.33
C ARG A 367 -8.46 22.65 -9.58
N ILE A 368 -9.63 22.07 -9.40
CA ILE A 368 -10.63 21.85 -10.44
C ILE A 368 -11.62 23.03 -10.56
N GLY A 369 -11.47 24.08 -9.75
CA GLY A 369 -12.22 25.33 -9.89
C GLY A 369 -11.86 26.04 -11.19
N ARG A 370 -12.87 26.42 -11.96
CA ARG A 370 -12.74 27.24 -13.18
C ARG A 370 -12.69 28.73 -12.86
N THR A 371 -13.62 29.15 -11.99
CA THR A 371 -13.76 30.52 -11.51
C THR A 371 -14.19 30.52 -10.07
N GLY A 372 -14.00 31.62 -9.37
CA GLY A 372 -14.47 31.82 -8.00
C GLY A 372 -13.68 31.05 -6.94
N ASP A 373 -14.30 30.85 -5.81
CA ASP A 373 -13.70 30.31 -4.60
C ASP A 373 -14.49 29.13 -4.07
N TRP A 374 -13.78 28.02 -3.82
CA TRP A 374 -14.32 26.81 -3.23
C TRP A 374 -13.59 26.51 -1.93
N ASP A 375 -14.33 26.52 -0.82
CA ASP A 375 -13.84 26.22 0.51
C ASP A 375 -14.45 24.91 1.03
N VAL A 376 -13.71 24.18 1.83
CA VAL A 376 -14.13 22.91 2.41
C VAL A 376 -13.80 22.84 3.91
N ALA A 377 -14.71 22.25 4.70
CA ALA A 377 -14.47 21.88 6.09
C ALA A 377 -14.67 20.36 6.23
N PHE A 378 -13.57 19.62 6.46
CA PHE A 378 -13.62 18.17 6.53
C PHE A 378 -14.13 17.68 7.88
N LEU A 379 -15.04 16.69 7.85
CA LEU A 379 -15.35 15.81 8.98
C LEU A 379 -14.46 14.56 8.91
N TYR A 380 -14.38 13.96 7.71
CA TYR A 380 -13.47 12.82 7.44
C TYR A 380 -12.76 13.04 6.12
N GLU A 381 -11.45 12.85 6.14
CA GLU A 381 -10.60 12.95 4.96
C GLU A 381 -9.68 11.73 4.88
N ARG A 382 -9.93 10.82 3.95
CA ARG A 382 -9.06 9.67 3.63
C ARG A 382 -8.64 8.86 4.87
N GLY A 383 -9.60 8.53 5.71
CA GLY A 383 -9.36 7.76 6.94
C GLY A 383 -9.04 8.60 8.18
N ARG A 384 -8.84 9.92 8.02
CA ARG A 384 -8.61 10.84 9.13
C ARG A 384 -9.91 11.50 9.57
N ARG A 385 -10.23 11.41 10.86
CA ARG A 385 -11.27 12.20 11.50
C ARG A 385 -10.74 13.59 11.85
N HIS A 386 -11.50 14.62 11.54
CA HIS A 386 -11.20 16.01 11.93
C HIS A 386 -12.01 16.39 13.15
N ASP A 387 -11.43 16.16 14.34
CA ASP A 387 -12.14 16.25 15.62
C ASP A 387 -12.75 17.64 15.88
N GLU A 388 -12.08 18.71 15.46
CA GLU A 388 -12.57 20.08 15.63
C GLU A 388 -13.92 20.29 14.93
N VAL A 389 -14.05 19.86 13.68
CA VAL A 389 -15.30 19.98 12.91
C VAL A 389 -16.35 18.97 13.39
N CYS A 390 -15.93 17.73 13.68
CA CYS A 390 -16.83 16.69 14.19
C CYS A 390 -17.46 17.07 15.54
N VAL A 391 -16.71 17.72 16.43
CA VAL A 391 -17.22 18.20 17.73
C VAL A 391 -18.16 19.40 17.55
N ALA A 392 -17.89 20.26 16.57
CA ALA A 392 -18.77 21.39 16.24
C ALA A 392 -20.07 20.96 15.56
N CYS A 393 -20.10 19.76 14.95
CA CYS A 393 -21.27 19.23 14.23
C CYS A 393 -21.69 17.85 14.79
N PRO A 394 -22.14 17.75 16.04
CA PRO A 394 -22.41 16.46 16.70
C PRO A 394 -23.57 15.68 16.07
N VAL A 395 -24.66 16.30 15.65
CA VAL A 395 -25.79 15.62 15.00
C VAL A 395 -25.38 15.09 13.62
N THR A 396 -24.69 15.92 12.85
CA THR A 396 -24.10 15.52 11.56
C THR A 396 -23.16 14.35 11.72
N THR A 397 -22.23 14.43 12.68
CA THR A 397 -21.23 13.39 12.98
C THR A 397 -21.88 12.09 13.42
N HIS A 398 -22.91 12.16 14.27
CA HIS A 398 -23.66 10.98 14.72
C HIS A 398 -24.28 10.22 13.53
N GLY A 399 -24.91 10.92 12.60
CA GLY A 399 -25.45 10.30 11.38
C GLY A 399 -24.36 9.63 10.54
N ILE A 400 -23.25 10.34 10.30
CA ILE A 400 -22.11 9.83 9.53
C ILE A 400 -21.50 8.58 10.17
N GLU A 401 -21.42 8.53 11.50
CA GLU A 401 -20.81 7.41 12.24
C GLU A 401 -21.75 6.22 12.44
N THR A 402 -23.05 6.44 12.39
CA THR A 402 -24.08 5.41 12.60
C THR A 402 -24.41 4.65 11.32
N TYR A 403 -24.46 5.34 10.18
CA TYR A 403 -24.88 4.75 8.92
C TYR A 403 -23.67 4.35 8.05
N PRO A 404 -23.85 3.44 7.07
CA PRO A 404 -22.78 3.01 6.16
C PRO A 404 -22.26 4.17 5.29
N THR A 405 -21.14 4.75 5.69
CA THR A 405 -20.41 5.81 4.98
C THR A 405 -18.97 5.40 4.75
N ILE A 406 -18.29 5.99 3.78
CA ILE A 406 -16.87 5.73 3.54
C ILE A 406 -16.03 6.69 4.37
N ARG A 407 -15.67 6.26 5.57
CA ARG A 407 -14.78 7.00 6.49
C ARG A 407 -13.33 6.57 6.40
N THR A 408 -13.05 5.54 5.64
CA THR A 408 -11.74 4.93 5.42
C THR A 408 -11.29 5.14 3.97
N MET A 409 -10.12 4.64 3.61
CA MET A 409 -9.61 4.67 2.22
C MET A 409 -9.61 6.08 1.60
N ALA A 410 -10.27 6.21 0.46
CA ALA A 410 -10.41 7.43 -0.32
C ALA A 410 -11.68 8.22 -0.03
N GLY A 411 -12.44 7.80 1.00
CA GLY A 411 -13.68 8.48 1.36
C GLY A 411 -13.45 9.90 1.84
N LEU A 412 -14.33 10.79 1.42
CA LEU A 412 -14.34 12.19 1.81
C LEU A 412 -15.73 12.53 2.36
N ILE A 413 -15.75 13.16 3.53
CA ILE A 413 -16.98 13.69 4.13
C ILE A 413 -16.67 15.12 4.58
N TYR A 414 -17.32 16.08 3.96
CA TYR A 414 -17.01 17.48 4.18
C TYR A 414 -18.16 18.43 3.86
N VAL A 415 -18.12 19.58 4.47
CA VAL A 415 -18.95 20.72 4.10
C VAL A 415 -18.28 21.44 2.93
N SER A 416 -18.99 21.57 1.82
CA SER A 416 -18.54 22.25 0.60
C SER A 416 -19.23 23.61 0.50
N ARG A 417 -18.46 24.69 0.45
CA ARG A 417 -18.95 26.06 0.28
C ARG A 417 -18.43 26.62 -1.05
N LEU A 418 -19.33 26.71 -2.03
CA LEU A 418 -19.05 27.46 -3.26
C LEU A 418 -19.44 28.93 -3.05
N ARG A 419 -18.46 29.83 -3.09
CA ARG A 419 -18.71 31.26 -3.04
C ARG A 419 -19.52 31.73 -4.24
N ALA A 420 -20.01 32.98 -4.21
CA ALA A 420 -20.66 33.60 -5.35
C ALA A 420 -19.79 33.48 -6.63
N GLU A 421 -20.42 33.33 -7.79
CA GLU A 421 -19.77 33.26 -9.12
C GLU A 421 -18.71 32.16 -9.24
N THR A 422 -18.88 31.02 -8.51
CA THR A 422 -17.95 29.88 -8.55
C THR A 422 -18.43 28.78 -9.50
N HIS A 423 -17.51 28.28 -10.31
CA HIS A 423 -17.73 27.16 -11.21
C HIS A 423 -16.63 26.08 -11.00
N VAL A 424 -17.04 24.89 -10.60
CA VAL A 424 -16.20 23.69 -10.56
C VAL A 424 -16.26 23.01 -11.92
N ALA A 425 -15.10 22.87 -12.57
CA ALA A 425 -15.00 22.34 -13.93
C ALA A 425 -15.48 20.89 -14.02
N ALA A 426 -15.91 20.48 -15.21
CA ALA A 426 -16.25 19.10 -15.50
C ALA A 426 -15.09 18.16 -15.19
N HIS A 427 -15.33 17.14 -14.37
CA HIS A 427 -14.35 16.15 -13.94
C HIS A 427 -15.03 14.82 -13.64
N ARG A 428 -14.23 13.78 -13.35
CA ARG A 428 -14.70 12.44 -12.97
C ARG A 428 -14.06 12.03 -11.67
N GLY A 429 -14.79 11.32 -10.84
CA GLY A 429 -14.24 10.62 -9.70
C GLY A 429 -13.33 9.47 -10.13
N PRO A 430 -12.42 9.04 -9.26
CA PRO A 430 -11.41 8.03 -9.60
C PRO A 430 -11.91 6.59 -9.52
N THR A 431 -13.08 6.33 -8.96
CA THR A 431 -13.60 4.99 -8.68
C THR A 431 -15.11 4.94 -8.75
N ASN A 432 -15.65 3.78 -9.10
CA ASN A 432 -17.08 3.47 -9.04
C ASN A 432 -17.51 2.77 -7.73
N LEU A 433 -16.60 2.63 -6.76
CA LEU A 433 -16.90 2.00 -5.45
C LEU A 433 -17.86 2.81 -4.61
N ARG A 434 -17.98 4.09 -4.91
CA ARG A 434 -18.75 5.04 -4.12
C ARG A 434 -19.77 5.78 -4.96
N VAL A 435 -20.77 6.28 -4.25
CA VAL A 435 -21.67 7.30 -4.74
C VAL A 435 -21.62 8.50 -3.79
N ARG A 436 -21.88 9.69 -4.28
CA ARG A 436 -21.89 10.92 -3.48
C ARG A 436 -23.28 11.33 -3.09
N CYS A 437 -23.48 11.56 -1.82
CA CYS A 437 -24.68 12.20 -1.26
C CYS A 437 -24.40 13.66 -0.97
N HIS A 438 -25.20 14.55 -1.55
CA HIS A 438 -25.19 16.00 -1.30
C HIS A 438 -26.45 16.39 -0.55
N LEU A 439 -26.37 16.67 0.75
CA LEU A 439 -27.44 17.38 1.48
C LEU A 439 -27.30 18.87 1.21
N ALA A 440 -28.32 19.48 0.64
CA ALA A 440 -28.35 20.93 0.41
C ALA A 440 -28.63 21.66 1.72
N VAL A 441 -27.64 22.37 2.24
CA VAL A 441 -27.72 23.10 3.52
C VAL A 441 -28.15 24.54 3.31
N LYS A 442 -27.56 25.20 2.31
CA LYS A 442 -27.93 26.56 1.91
C LYS A 442 -27.80 26.69 0.40
N VAL A 443 -28.87 27.05 -0.27
CA VAL A 443 -28.93 27.20 -1.72
C VAL A 443 -29.43 28.60 -2.06
N PRO A 444 -28.61 29.45 -2.71
CA PRO A 444 -29.04 30.78 -3.09
C PRO A 444 -30.05 30.74 -4.25
N ASP A 445 -30.89 31.76 -4.31
CA ASP A 445 -31.70 31.99 -5.49
C ASP A 445 -30.83 32.27 -6.72
N GLY A 446 -31.24 31.76 -7.89
CA GLY A 446 -30.54 31.98 -9.15
C GLY A 446 -30.03 30.70 -9.83
N ASP A 447 -28.99 30.86 -10.65
CA ASP A 447 -28.39 29.75 -11.40
C ASP A 447 -27.36 29.03 -10.56
N CYS A 448 -27.84 28.00 -9.85
CA CYS A 448 -27.02 27.16 -9.00
C CYS A 448 -27.44 25.69 -9.19
N ALA A 449 -26.53 24.84 -9.75
CA ALA A 449 -26.89 23.48 -10.15
C ALA A 449 -25.68 22.53 -10.20
N LEU A 450 -25.99 21.25 -10.35
CA LEU A 450 -25.07 20.12 -10.53
C LEU A 450 -25.48 19.36 -11.80
N ARG A 451 -24.56 19.19 -12.73
CA ARG A 451 -24.70 18.30 -13.89
C ARG A 451 -23.94 17.01 -13.64
N VAL A 452 -24.57 15.88 -13.91
CA VAL A 452 -23.95 14.55 -13.89
C VAL A 452 -24.31 13.83 -15.19
N GLY A 453 -23.30 13.48 -15.98
CA GLY A 453 -23.54 13.04 -17.36
C GLY A 453 -24.22 14.13 -18.17
N GLU A 454 -25.37 13.80 -18.74
CA GLU A 454 -26.17 14.72 -19.56
C GLU A 454 -27.29 15.44 -18.78
N GLU A 455 -27.53 15.04 -17.51
CA GLU A 455 -28.65 15.53 -16.71
C GLU A 455 -28.19 16.55 -15.67
N THR A 456 -28.88 17.70 -15.65
CA THR A 456 -28.65 18.78 -14.66
C THR A 456 -29.78 18.75 -13.63
N ARG A 457 -29.43 18.77 -12.34
CA ARG A 457 -30.35 18.91 -11.22
C ARG A 457 -29.99 20.11 -10.35
N ARG A 458 -31.00 20.75 -9.77
CA ARG A 458 -30.83 21.81 -8.78
C ARG A 458 -30.90 21.21 -7.37
N TRP A 459 -30.14 21.79 -6.46
CA TRP A 459 -30.31 21.48 -5.05
C TRP A 459 -31.58 22.12 -4.48
N GLU A 460 -32.22 21.43 -3.55
CA GLU A 460 -33.33 21.91 -2.74
C GLU A 460 -32.93 21.79 -1.28
N GLU A 461 -33.02 22.89 -0.51
CA GLU A 461 -32.62 22.90 0.91
C GLU A 461 -33.36 21.82 1.70
N GLY A 462 -32.63 21.07 2.53
CA GLY A 462 -33.15 19.94 3.29
C GLY A 462 -33.34 18.65 2.48
N LYS A 463 -32.97 18.62 1.20
CA LYS A 463 -33.05 17.44 0.34
C LYS A 463 -31.68 16.96 -0.09
N CYS A 464 -31.58 15.65 -0.27
CA CYS A 464 -30.38 14.99 -0.74
C CYS A 464 -30.43 14.69 -2.24
N LEU A 465 -29.33 14.95 -2.94
CA LEU A 465 -29.03 14.37 -4.25
C LEU A 465 -27.99 13.26 -4.08
N VAL A 466 -28.23 12.10 -4.72
CA VAL A 466 -27.26 11.00 -4.70
C VAL A 466 -26.89 10.64 -6.13
N PHE A 467 -25.60 10.64 -6.42
CA PHE A 467 -25.09 10.41 -7.77
C PHE A 467 -23.75 9.64 -7.75
N ASP A 468 -23.44 9.02 -8.87
CA ASP A 468 -22.15 8.35 -9.11
C ASP A 468 -21.14 9.36 -9.66
N ASP A 469 -20.16 9.73 -8.84
CA ASP A 469 -19.14 10.71 -9.21
C ASP A 469 -18.12 10.21 -10.24
N TYR A 470 -18.16 8.92 -10.59
CA TYR A 470 -17.40 8.35 -11.70
C TYR A 470 -17.89 8.85 -13.06
N PHE A 471 -19.16 9.27 -13.16
CA PHE A 471 -19.64 10.02 -14.33
C PHE A 471 -19.02 11.41 -14.36
N GLU A 472 -18.83 11.93 -15.56
CA GLU A 472 -18.43 13.33 -15.71
C GLU A 472 -19.47 14.23 -15.06
N HIS A 473 -19.02 15.09 -14.16
CA HIS A 473 -19.89 16.00 -13.44
C HIS A 473 -19.22 17.36 -13.24
N GLU A 474 -20.04 18.40 -13.15
CA GLU A 474 -19.65 19.76 -12.85
C GLU A 474 -20.70 20.44 -11.99
N ALA A 475 -20.28 21.44 -11.22
CA ALA A 475 -21.15 22.17 -10.31
C ALA A 475 -20.88 23.67 -10.41
N TRP A 476 -21.94 24.46 -10.35
CA TRP A 476 -21.78 25.91 -10.36
C TRP A 476 -22.72 26.62 -9.39
N ASN A 477 -22.28 27.80 -9.00
CA ASN A 477 -23.04 28.76 -8.24
C ASN A 477 -22.83 30.13 -8.91
N HIS A 478 -23.63 30.46 -9.93
CA HIS A 478 -23.60 31.75 -10.65
C HIS A 478 -24.54 32.75 -9.99
N SER A 479 -24.71 32.67 -8.67
CA SER A 479 -25.53 33.62 -7.89
C SER A 479 -24.65 34.57 -7.08
N ALA A 480 -25.27 35.54 -6.44
CA ALA A 480 -24.58 36.56 -5.66
C ALA A 480 -24.29 36.14 -4.20
N ALA A 481 -24.65 34.91 -3.79
CA ALA A 481 -24.47 34.41 -2.42
C ALA A 481 -23.86 33.00 -2.38
N ASP A 482 -23.33 32.60 -1.25
CA ASP A 482 -22.68 31.29 -1.08
C ASP A 482 -23.68 30.15 -1.11
N ARG A 483 -23.31 29.04 -1.77
CA ARG A 483 -23.97 27.75 -1.71
C ARG A 483 -23.21 26.83 -0.73
N ILE A 484 -23.91 26.21 0.23
CA ILE A 484 -23.36 25.26 1.20
C ILE A 484 -24.06 23.91 1.06
N VAL A 485 -23.26 22.87 0.93
CA VAL A 485 -23.71 21.46 0.78
C VAL A 485 -22.85 20.58 1.68
N LEU A 486 -23.46 19.68 2.44
CA LEU A 486 -22.75 18.57 3.08
C LEU A 486 -22.57 17.45 2.05
N ILE A 487 -21.33 17.07 1.79
CA ILE A 487 -20.95 16.00 0.86
C ILE A 487 -20.51 14.80 1.67
N VAL A 488 -21.14 13.64 1.40
CA VAL A 488 -20.85 12.37 2.08
C VAL A 488 -20.61 11.29 1.04
N ASP A 489 -19.45 10.67 1.06
CA ASP A 489 -19.18 9.48 0.25
C ASP A 489 -19.82 8.25 0.89
N LEU A 490 -20.65 7.55 0.12
CA LEU A 490 -21.38 6.34 0.47
C LEU A 490 -20.86 5.16 -0.34
N TRP A 491 -20.89 3.97 0.23
CA TRP A 491 -20.62 2.75 -0.53
C TRP A 491 -21.65 2.56 -1.65
N HIS A 492 -21.17 2.10 -2.82
CA HIS A 492 -22.06 1.79 -3.92
C HIS A 492 -23.10 0.74 -3.50
N PRO A 493 -24.42 0.94 -3.74
CA PRO A 493 -25.49 0.12 -3.16
C PRO A 493 -25.50 -1.34 -3.66
N ALA A 494 -24.80 -1.66 -4.74
CA ALA A 494 -24.64 -3.02 -5.24
C ALA A 494 -23.44 -3.77 -4.63
N LEU A 495 -22.72 -3.17 -3.70
CA LEU A 495 -21.71 -3.87 -2.88
C LEU A 495 -22.42 -4.64 -1.77
N SER A 496 -22.06 -5.91 -1.58
CA SER A 496 -22.50 -6.69 -0.44
C SER A 496 -21.80 -6.25 0.86
N ALA A 497 -22.38 -6.56 2.00
CA ALA A 497 -21.76 -6.30 3.30
C ALA A 497 -20.35 -6.93 3.43
N THR A 498 -20.16 -8.11 2.84
CA THR A 498 -18.85 -8.79 2.78
C THR A 498 -17.85 -7.97 1.97
N GLU A 499 -18.23 -7.45 0.80
CA GLU A 499 -17.35 -6.61 -0.01
C GLU A 499 -17.00 -5.31 0.69
N VAL A 500 -17.97 -4.67 1.32
CA VAL A 500 -17.72 -3.46 2.13
C VAL A 500 -16.72 -3.76 3.24
N ALA A 501 -16.90 -4.85 4.00
CA ALA A 501 -15.99 -5.23 5.06
C ALA A 501 -14.57 -5.55 4.53
N LEU A 502 -14.46 -6.19 3.36
CA LEU A 502 -13.18 -6.45 2.69
C LEU A 502 -12.51 -5.13 2.27
N LEU A 503 -13.28 -4.21 1.70
CA LEU A 503 -12.80 -2.89 1.27
C LEU A 503 -12.40 -2.01 2.46
N GLU A 504 -13.20 -1.98 3.53
CA GLU A 504 -12.85 -1.28 4.79
C GLU A 504 -11.61 -1.88 5.44
N GLY A 505 -11.40 -3.17 5.29
CA GLY A 505 -10.20 -3.87 5.75
C GLY A 505 -8.93 -3.46 5.02
N LEU A 506 -9.02 -2.79 3.88
CA LEU A 506 -7.90 -2.20 3.17
C LEU A 506 -7.39 -0.94 3.91
N HIS A 507 -7.12 -1.05 5.22
CA HIS A 507 -6.54 0.03 6.03
C HIS A 507 -5.08 0.30 5.62
N GLY A 508 -4.74 1.54 5.37
CA GLY A 508 -3.43 1.96 4.84
C GLY A 508 -3.48 2.34 3.37
N TYR A 509 -4.60 2.08 2.70
CA TYR A 509 -4.87 2.48 1.31
C TYR A 509 -4.80 3.99 1.11
N ALA A 510 -5.03 4.78 2.16
CA ALA A 510 -5.08 6.23 2.08
C ALA A 510 -3.81 6.84 1.47
N PHE A 511 -2.63 6.31 1.78
CA PHE A 511 -1.37 6.87 1.27
C PHE A 511 -1.14 6.53 -0.20
N LEU A 512 -1.34 5.26 -0.59
CA LEU A 512 -1.16 4.82 -1.99
C LEU A 512 -2.31 5.27 -2.88
N HIS A 513 -3.52 5.28 -2.34
CA HIS A 513 -4.65 5.84 -3.04
C HIS A 513 -4.47 7.35 -3.25
N ALA A 514 -3.98 8.09 -2.26
CA ALA A 514 -3.60 9.50 -2.42
C ALA A 514 -2.49 9.68 -3.48
N ARG A 515 -1.52 8.76 -3.55
CA ARG A 515 -0.45 8.78 -4.56
C ARG A 515 -0.99 8.45 -5.96
N ARG A 516 -1.90 7.48 -6.09
CA ARG A 516 -2.60 7.16 -7.36
C ARG A 516 -3.56 8.27 -7.75
N LEU A 517 -4.32 8.81 -6.80
CA LEU A 517 -5.13 10.02 -7.00
C LEU A 517 -4.26 11.21 -7.43
N GLY A 518 -3.12 11.42 -6.80
CA GLY A 518 -2.17 12.45 -7.20
C GLY A 518 -1.69 12.30 -8.64
N ARG A 519 -1.42 11.06 -9.09
CA ARG A 519 -1.06 10.77 -10.50
C ARG A 519 -2.26 10.97 -11.43
N TYR A 520 -3.44 10.55 -11.04
CA TYR A 520 -4.69 10.74 -11.78
C TYR A 520 -5.03 12.22 -11.93
N TRP A 521 -4.96 12.98 -10.84
CA TRP A 521 -5.19 14.43 -10.87
C TRP A 521 -4.12 15.18 -11.69
N ALA A 522 -2.86 14.77 -11.58
CA ALA A 522 -1.78 15.34 -12.40
C ALA A 522 -1.95 15.01 -13.90
N ALA A 523 -2.50 13.85 -14.24
CA ALA A 523 -2.84 13.49 -15.61
C ALA A 523 -4.03 14.29 -16.13
N ASN A 524 -5.08 14.45 -15.32
CA ASN A 524 -6.25 15.25 -15.67
C ASN A 524 -5.93 16.74 -15.80
N ALA A 525 -5.09 17.29 -14.91
CA ALA A 525 -4.62 18.67 -15.00
C ALA A 525 -3.83 18.92 -16.29
N ARG A 526 -2.97 17.97 -16.68
CA ARG A 526 -2.23 18.02 -17.95
C ARG A 526 -3.15 17.92 -19.17
N ALA A 527 -4.14 17.04 -19.13
CA ALA A 527 -5.14 16.90 -20.21
C ALA A 527 -5.99 18.16 -20.36
N ALA A 528 -6.41 18.77 -19.25
CA ALA A 528 -7.14 20.04 -19.24
C ALA A 528 -6.30 21.22 -19.72
N GLU A 529 -4.99 21.22 -19.47
CA GLU A 529 -4.05 22.23 -19.96
C GLU A 529 -3.78 22.07 -21.45
N GLN A 530 -3.63 20.82 -21.93
CA GLN A 530 -3.52 20.50 -23.35
C GLN A 530 -4.79 20.87 -24.13
N ALA A 531 -5.98 20.61 -23.56
CA ALA A 531 -7.25 20.99 -24.16
C ALA A 531 -7.44 22.54 -24.25
N ARG A 532 -6.87 23.29 -23.31
CA ARG A 532 -6.85 24.77 -23.37
C ARG A 532 -5.92 25.34 -24.44
N HIS A 533 -4.92 24.56 -24.85
CA HIS A 533 -3.92 24.98 -25.85
C HIS A 533 -4.10 24.28 -27.20
N ALA A 534 -5.13 23.43 -27.36
CA ALA A 534 -5.48 22.86 -28.66
C ALA A 534 -6.01 23.97 -29.59
N PRO A 535 -5.50 24.13 -30.81
CA PRO A 535 -6.05 25.05 -31.77
C PRO A 535 -7.48 24.66 -32.12
N ALA A 536 -8.35 25.68 -32.23
CA ALA A 536 -9.76 25.56 -32.57
C ALA A 536 -9.97 25.00 -33.98
#